data_858c5031f25ff40c3d42f13ae11fef56
#
_entry.id   858c5031f25ff40c3d42f13ae11fef56
#
_cell.length_a   1.000
_cell.length_b   1.000
_cell.length_c   1.000
_cell.angle_alpha   90.00
_cell.angle_beta   90.00
_cell.angle_gamma   90.00
#
_symmetry.space_group_name_H-M   'P 1'
#
loop_
_entity.id
_entity.type
_entity.pdbx_description
1 polymer ?
#
loop_
_entity_poly.entity_id
_entity_poly.type
_entity_poly.pdbx_seq_one_letter_code
_entity_poly.pdbx_strand_id
1 'polypeptide(L)'
;FIHDAARILNSDKILKKLIKETYKNKFDCIIPFSKCNDTVIKNHKNVIREDLKLIKTPQVFSKNKIISLHKNNKNYQLTDASISMRENPKKYKIRYVLDNSLNIKLTYKEDLENFSINYKTKQRVGLGYDIHKIQKIDKLNYINLGGIKIKSKIKVISHSDGDVILHAVTDSILGSLSLRDIGTYFPNNRINK
;
A
#
# COMPACT_ATOMS: atom_id res chain seq x y z
N PHE A 1 1.92 -7.11 -8.19
CA PHE A 1 2.41 -5.80 -7.74
C PHE A 1 2.89 -5.89 -6.31
N ILE A 2 4.04 -5.29 -6.01
CA ILE A 2 4.57 -5.07 -4.65
C ILE A 2 4.75 -3.56 -4.49
N HIS A 3 4.18 -2.99 -3.42
CA HIS A 3 4.20 -1.56 -3.18
C HIS A 3 4.65 -1.23 -1.76
N ASP A 4 5.40 -0.15 -1.64
CA ASP A 4 5.87 0.41 -0.38
C ASP A 4 4.74 1.25 0.23
N ALA A 5 4.23 0.89 1.40
CA ALA A 5 3.16 1.61 2.08
C ALA A 5 3.53 3.06 2.42
N ALA A 6 4.83 3.37 2.55
CA ALA A 6 5.31 4.72 2.76
C ALA A 6 5.19 5.64 1.52
N ARG A 7 4.75 5.11 0.36
CA ARG A 7 4.48 5.89 -0.85
C ARG A 7 2.99 6.12 -1.04
N ILE A 8 2.47 7.09 -0.34
CA ILE A 8 1.03 7.37 -0.27
C ILE A 8 0.46 8.01 -1.55
N LEU A 9 1.30 8.63 -2.38
CA LEU A 9 0.89 9.24 -3.65
C LEU A 9 1.18 8.29 -4.81
N ASN A 10 0.21 7.47 -5.14
CA ASN A 10 0.26 6.65 -6.34
C ASN A 10 -0.50 7.34 -7.47
N SER A 11 0.20 7.64 -8.55
CA SER A 11 -0.44 8.26 -9.71
C SER A 11 -1.01 7.19 -10.64
N ASP A 12 -2.27 7.36 -11.04
CA ASP A 12 -2.91 6.50 -12.06
C ASP A 12 -2.08 6.38 -13.34
N LYS A 13 -1.31 7.42 -13.67
CA LYS A 13 -0.46 7.42 -14.85
C LYS A 13 0.62 6.35 -14.79
N ILE A 14 1.30 6.20 -13.64
CA ILE A 14 2.33 5.17 -13.51
C ILE A 14 1.71 3.78 -13.46
N LEU A 15 0.59 3.60 -12.75
CA LEU A 15 -0.13 2.33 -12.71
C LEU A 15 -0.54 1.87 -14.11
N LYS A 16 -1.16 2.76 -14.91
CA LYS A 16 -1.54 2.45 -16.29
C LYS A 16 -0.34 2.09 -17.15
N LYS A 17 0.80 2.78 -16.99
CA LYS A 17 2.04 2.44 -17.71
C LYS A 17 2.55 1.05 -17.33
N LEU A 18 2.59 0.73 -16.04
CA LEU A 18 3.06 -0.57 -15.56
C LEU A 18 2.14 -1.69 -16.06
N ILE A 19 0.82 -1.52 -15.98
CA ILE A 19 -0.17 -2.47 -16.50
C ILE A 19 0.04 -2.68 -18.02
N LYS A 20 0.21 -1.61 -18.80
CA LYS A 20 0.47 -1.71 -20.24
C LYS A 20 1.74 -2.53 -20.55
N GLU A 21 2.78 -2.39 -19.74
CA GLU A 21 4.01 -3.18 -19.92
C GLU A 21 3.79 -4.67 -19.57
N THR A 22 2.86 -5.00 -18.63
CA THR A 22 2.56 -6.41 -18.31
C THR A 22 1.94 -7.17 -19.50
N TYR A 23 1.09 -6.51 -20.27
CA TYR A 23 0.46 -7.15 -21.45
C TYR A 23 1.45 -7.56 -22.55
N LYS A 24 2.68 -7.04 -22.51
CA LYS A 24 3.71 -7.44 -23.45
C LYS A 24 4.28 -8.85 -23.16
N ASN A 25 4.03 -9.39 -21.95
CA ASN A 25 4.48 -10.70 -21.46
C ASN A 25 5.99 -11.00 -21.70
N LYS A 26 6.83 -9.95 -21.76
CA LYS A 26 8.25 -10.05 -22.11
C LYS A 26 9.20 -9.92 -20.93
N PHE A 27 8.68 -9.50 -19.76
CA PHE A 27 9.50 -9.09 -18.64
C PHE A 27 9.16 -9.90 -17.38
N ASP A 28 10.19 -10.19 -16.60
CA ASP A 28 10.09 -10.88 -15.31
C ASP A 28 9.85 -9.89 -14.17
N CYS A 29 10.34 -8.68 -14.36
CA CYS A 29 10.18 -7.57 -13.43
C CYS A 29 10.04 -6.25 -14.19
N ILE A 30 9.12 -5.39 -13.74
CA ILE A 30 8.92 -4.04 -14.27
C ILE A 30 9.07 -3.07 -13.10
N ILE A 31 10.02 -2.15 -13.21
CA ILE A 31 10.47 -1.29 -12.12
C ILE A 31 10.29 0.17 -12.51
N PRO A 32 9.48 0.95 -11.79
CA PRO A 32 9.45 2.40 -11.97
C PRO A 32 10.69 3.04 -11.35
N PHE A 33 11.18 4.09 -12.00
CA PHE A 33 12.32 4.87 -11.52
C PHE A 33 12.16 6.36 -11.85
N SER A 34 12.81 7.21 -11.07
CA SER A 34 13.07 8.60 -11.47
C SER A 34 14.55 8.81 -11.73
N LYS A 35 14.84 9.84 -12.52
CA LYS A 35 16.22 10.29 -12.74
C LYS A 35 16.76 10.91 -11.44
N CYS A 36 18.06 10.82 -11.25
CA CYS A 36 18.75 11.56 -10.21
C CYS A 36 19.08 12.96 -10.74
N ASN A 37 18.65 14.00 -10.03
CA ASN A 37 18.90 15.39 -10.43
C ASN A 37 20.10 15.98 -9.67
N ASP A 38 20.42 15.42 -8.50
CA ASP A 38 21.47 15.93 -7.64
C ASP A 38 22.84 15.34 -8.02
N THR A 39 23.91 16.02 -7.61
CA THR A 39 25.26 15.49 -7.69
C THR A 39 25.45 14.39 -6.66
N VAL A 40 25.90 13.23 -7.09
CA VAL A 40 26.12 12.07 -6.21
C VAL A 40 27.61 11.81 -6.09
N ILE A 41 28.09 11.71 -4.85
CA ILE A 41 29.47 11.38 -4.51
C ILE A 41 29.50 10.01 -3.85
N LYS A 42 30.36 9.11 -4.32
CA LYS A 42 30.64 7.83 -3.69
C LYS A 42 32.16 7.72 -3.45
N ASN A 43 32.58 7.54 -2.20
CA ASN A 43 33.98 7.41 -1.81
C ASN A 43 34.84 8.58 -2.36
N HIS A 44 34.40 9.82 -2.15
CA HIS A 44 35.03 11.07 -2.63
C HIS A 44 35.13 11.24 -4.17
N LYS A 45 34.45 10.38 -4.94
CA LYS A 45 34.41 10.46 -6.41
C LYS A 45 33.02 10.80 -6.88
N ASN A 46 32.93 11.65 -7.90
CA ASN A 46 31.65 11.96 -8.55
C ASN A 46 31.13 10.72 -9.29
N VAL A 47 29.84 10.46 -9.13
CA VAL A 47 29.13 9.43 -9.88
C VAL A 47 28.37 10.09 -11.02
N ILE A 48 28.43 9.50 -12.21
CA ILE A 48 27.70 9.97 -13.38
C ILE A 48 26.21 9.79 -13.09
N ARG A 49 25.51 10.90 -12.81
CA ARG A 49 24.09 10.88 -12.39
C ARG A 49 23.14 10.40 -13.49
N GLU A 50 23.52 10.54 -14.75
CA GLU A 50 22.78 10.08 -15.92
C GLU A 50 22.58 8.56 -15.93
N ASP A 51 23.51 7.83 -15.35
CA ASP A 51 23.45 6.38 -15.21
C ASP A 51 22.65 5.91 -13.98
N LEU A 52 22.34 6.83 -13.07
CA LEU A 52 21.63 6.52 -11.85
C LEU A 52 20.12 6.46 -12.06
N LYS A 53 19.50 5.45 -11.45
CA LYS A 53 18.06 5.27 -11.39
C LYS A 53 17.62 5.21 -9.95
N LEU A 54 16.82 6.19 -9.52
CA LEU A 54 16.18 6.16 -8.20
C LEU A 54 14.96 5.23 -8.28
N ILE A 55 15.13 4.02 -7.79
CA ILE A 55 14.11 2.97 -7.88
C ILE A 55 12.91 3.30 -7.00
N LYS A 56 11.73 3.09 -7.56
CA LYS A 56 10.44 3.34 -6.90
C LYS A 56 9.57 2.09 -6.89
N THR A 57 8.47 2.17 -6.19
CA THR A 57 7.36 1.22 -6.23
C THR A 57 6.08 1.94 -6.67
N PRO A 58 5.03 1.24 -7.15
CA PRO A 58 4.84 -0.21 -7.18
C PRO A 58 5.69 -0.91 -8.24
N GLN A 59 6.27 -2.05 -7.88
CA GLN A 59 7.00 -2.91 -8.81
C GLN A 59 6.13 -4.10 -9.22
N VAL A 60 6.29 -4.56 -10.45
CA VAL A 60 5.53 -5.68 -10.99
C VAL A 60 6.46 -6.87 -11.21
N PHE A 61 6.00 -8.06 -10.85
CA PHE A 61 6.79 -9.28 -10.95
C PHE A 61 6.00 -10.43 -11.55
N SER A 62 6.69 -11.30 -12.25
CA SER A 62 6.21 -12.66 -12.52
C SER A 62 6.04 -13.40 -11.18
N LYS A 63 4.81 -13.82 -10.86
CA LYS A 63 4.46 -14.44 -9.57
C LYS A 63 5.37 -15.61 -9.22
N ASN A 64 5.53 -16.55 -10.14
CA ASN A 64 6.30 -17.76 -9.87
C ASN A 64 7.78 -17.47 -9.66
N LYS A 65 8.35 -16.52 -10.42
CA LYS A 65 9.76 -16.16 -10.31
C LYS A 65 10.08 -15.43 -9.03
N ILE A 66 9.25 -14.47 -8.61
CA ILE A 66 9.50 -13.74 -7.36
C ILE A 66 9.34 -14.65 -6.14
N ILE A 67 8.34 -15.53 -6.11
CA ILE A 67 8.14 -16.47 -5.01
C ILE A 67 9.32 -17.45 -4.92
N SER A 68 9.77 -18.04 -6.04
CA SER A 68 10.91 -18.95 -6.06
C SER A 68 12.18 -18.28 -5.58
N LEU A 69 12.40 -17.03 -5.99
CA LEU A 69 13.58 -16.26 -5.61
C LEU A 69 13.61 -15.98 -4.11
N HIS A 70 12.47 -15.58 -3.51
CA HIS A 70 12.39 -15.30 -2.08
C HIS A 70 12.44 -16.56 -1.21
N LYS A 71 11.88 -17.68 -1.67
CA LYS A 71 12.00 -18.97 -0.96
C LYS A 71 13.46 -19.44 -0.85
N ASN A 72 14.27 -19.16 -1.85
CA ASN A 72 15.68 -19.61 -1.92
C ASN A 72 16.65 -18.59 -1.33
N ASN A 73 16.22 -17.37 -1.06
CA ASN A 73 17.08 -16.31 -0.55
C ASN A 73 16.82 -16.08 0.94
N LYS A 74 17.76 -16.51 1.78
CA LYS A 74 17.69 -16.34 3.24
C LYS A 74 18.22 -14.98 3.72
N ASN A 75 18.61 -14.10 2.81
CA ASN A 75 19.15 -12.78 3.17
C ASN A 75 17.99 -11.78 3.40
N TYR A 76 17.61 -11.60 4.65
CA TYR A 76 16.54 -10.69 5.08
C TYR A 76 16.90 -9.19 5.02
N GLN A 77 18.11 -8.82 4.61
CA GLN A 77 18.54 -7.42 4.50
C GLN A 77 18.15 -6.75 3.17
N LEU A 78 17.39 -7.44 2.33
CA LEU A 78 16.94 -6.88 1.06
C LEU A 78 15.82 -5.86 1.29
N THR A 79 16.16 -4.59 1.10
CA THR A 79 15.21 -3.47 1.26
C THR A 79 14.28 -3.25 0.07
N ASP A 80 14.47 -3.98 -1.02
CA ASP A 80 13.72 -3.84 -2.27
C ASP A 80 13.52 -5.22 -2.92
N ALA A 81 12.27 -5.53 -3.27
CA ALA A 81 11.89 -6.83 -3.81
C ALA A 81 12.59 -7.17 -5.14
N SER A 82 13.06 -6.17 -5.88
CA SER A 82 13.73 -6.36 -7.17
C SER A 82 15.25 -6.55 -7.09
N ILE A 83 15.88 -6.37 -5.92
CA ILE A 83 17.35 -6.41 -5.78
C ILE A 83 17.93 -7.68 -6.38
N SER A 84 17.48 -8.84 -5.91
CA SER A 84 18.02 -10.13 -6.36
C SER A 84 17.80 -10.40 -7.85
N MET A 85 16.77 -9.83 -8.47
CA MET A 85 16.60 -9.91 -9.92
C MET A 85 17.57 -8.97 -10.64
N ARG A 86 17.79 -7.76 -10.11
CA ARG A 86 18.71 -6.76 -10.70
C ARG A 86 20.17 -7.22 -10.66
N GLU A 87 20.55 -7.94 -9.62
CA GLU A 87 21.89 -8.53 -9.49
C GLU A 87 22.16 -9.69 -10.47
N ASN A 88 21.10 -10.22 -11.08
CA ASN A 88 21.17 -11.31 -12.03
C ASN A 88 20.55 -10.95 -13.40
N PRO A 89 21.05 -9.91 -14.09
CA PRO A 89 20.43 -9.40 -15.33
C PRO A 89 20.47 -10.39 -16.51
N LYS A 90 21.38 -11.36 -16.48
CA LYS A 90 21.44 -12.44 -17.49
C LYS A 90 20.30 -13.45 -17.32
N LYS A 91 19.80 -13.62 -16.10
CA LYS A 91 18.74 -14.60 -15.75
C LYS A 91 17.34 -13.99 -15.85
N TYR A 92 17.18 -12.71 -15.55
CA TYR A 92 15.89 -12.05 -15.44
C TYR A 92 15.76 -10.90 -16.43
N LYS A 93 14.64 -10.86 -17.15
CA LYS A 93 14.30 -9.76 -18.08
C LYS A 93 13.65 -8.63 -17.32
N ILE A 94 14.37 -7.51 -17.15
CA ILE A 94 13.92 -6.35 -16.38
C ILE A 94 13.54 -5.21 -17.31
N ARG A 95 12.40 -4.59 -17.05
CA ARG A 95 11.94 -3.36 -17.70
C ARG A 95 11.95 -2.20 -16.71
N TYR A 96 12.67 -1.15 -17.03
CA TYR A 96 12.61 0.11 -16.30
C TYR A 96 11.61 1.05 -16.97
N VAL A 97 10.74 1.69 -16.15
CA VAL A 97 9.70 2.61 -16.60
C VAL A 97 9.90 3.95 -15.91
N LEU A 98 10.10 5.02 -16.69
CA LEU A 98 10.29 6.37 -16.14
C LEU A 98 8.99 6.84 -15.45
N ASP A 99 9.11 7.21 -14.20
CA ASP A 99 8.06 7.76 -13.36
C ASP A 99 8.37 9.21 -12.99
N ASN A 100 7.73 10.13 -13.69
CA ASN A 100 7.81 11.57 -13.43
C ASN A 100 6.72 12.06 -12.46
N SER A 101 5.97 11.14 -11.84
CA SER A 101 4.93 11.51 -10.88
C SER A 101 5.52 11.80 -9.49
N LEU A 102 4.71 12.47 -8.68
CA LEU A 102 5.02 12.79 -7.29
C LEU A 102 4.97 11.57 -6.37
N ASN A 103 5.50 10.45 -6.81
CA ASN A 103 5.59 9.20 -6.07
C ASN A 103 6.71 9.30 -5.00
N ILE A 104 6.47 10.11 -3.98
CA ILE A 104 7.40 10.38 -2.88
C ILE A 104 7.31 9.24 -1.85
N LYS A 105 8.44 8.87 -1.26
CA LYS A 105 8.50 7.99 -0.09
C LYS A 105 8.59 8.84 1.16
N LEU A 106 7.65 8.69 2.07
CA LEU A 106 7.70 9.30 3.39
C LEU A 106 8.57 8.42 4.29
N THR A 107 9.80 8.85 4.55
CA THR A 107 10.77 8.10 5.34
C THR A 107 11.08 8.82 6.65
N TYR A 108 11.13 10.14 6.61
CA TYR A 108 11.46 11.00 7.73
C TYR A 108 10.27 11.90 8.07
N LYS A 109 10.29 12.49 9.27
CA LYS A 109 9.25 13.40 9.72
C LYS A 109 9.13 14.63 8.82
N GLU A 110 10.26 15.12 8.34
CA GLU A 110 10.38 16.26 7.43
C GLU A 110 9.69 16.01 6.09
N ASP A 111 9.69 14.77 5.61
CA ASP A 111 8.95 14.39 4.38
C ASP A 111 7.45 14.61 4.56
N LEU A 112 6.91 14.31 5.75
CA LEU A 112 5.51 14.51 6.06
C LEU A 112 5.16 16.00 6.18
N GLU A 113 6.03 16.80 6.78
CA GLU A 113 5.86 18.24 6.91
C GLU A 113 5.88 18.90 5.50
N ASN A 114 6.87 18.60 4.69
CA ASN A 114 6.96 19.06 3.30
C ASN A 114 5.75 18.61 2.45
N PHE A 115 5.27 17.40 2.69
CA PHE A 115 4.07 16.90 2.06
C PHE A 115 2.85 17.74 2.43
N SER A 116 2.63 18.02 3.70
CA SER A 116 1.48 18.79 4.18
C SER A 116 1.48 20.24 3.70
N ILE A 117 2.66 20.85 3.55
CA ILE A 117 2.82 22.23 3.01
C ILE A 117 2.49 22.28 1.51
N ASN A 118 2.98 21.33 0.74
CA ASN A 118 2.85 21.32 -0.73
C ASN A 118 1.49 20.80 -1.21
N TYR A 119 0.85 19.95 -0.42
CA TYR A 119 -0.50 19.46 -0.69
C TYR A 119 -1.47 20.20 0.23
N LYS A 120 -2.15 21.21 -0.30
CA LYS A 120 -3.32 21.79 0.37
C LYS A 120 -4.32 20.66 0.63
N THR A 121 -4.20 20.03 1.78
CA THR A 121 -5.16 19.04 2.24
C THR A 121 -6.51 19.73 2.33
N LYS A 122 -7.44 19.37 1.47
CA LYS A 122 -8.83 19.80 1.61
C LYS A 122 -9.31 19.20 2.92
N GLN A 123 -9.46 20.05 3.91
CA GLN A 123 -10.06 19.63 5.17
C GLN A 123 -11.51 19.21 4.88
N ARG A 124 -11.87 18.01 5.26
CA ARG A 124 -13.20 17.46 5.09
C ARG A 124 -13.69 16.96 6.44
N VAL A 125 -14.97 17.13 6.69
CA VAL A 125 -15.60 16.63 7.91
C VAL A 125 -16.63 15.58 7.48
N GLY A 126 -16.64 14.47 8.17
CA GLY A 126 -17.65 13.42 8.01
C GLY A 126 -18.12 12.93 9.37
N LEU A 127 -19.40 12.57 9.43
CA LEU A 127 -20.01 11.95 10.60
C LEU A 127 -20.27 10.50 10.28
N GLY A 128 -19.85 9.60 11.16
CA GLY A 128 -20.17 8.19 11.10
C GLY A 128 -20.90 7.75 12.38
N TYR A 129 -21.89 6.93 12.20
CA TYR A 129 -22.69 6.38 13.28
C TYR A 129 -23.01 4.92 12.99
N ASP A 130 -22.79 4.05 13.97
CA ASP A 130 -23.18 2.64 13.87
C ASP A 130 -23.74 2.14 15.20
N ILE A 131 -24.59 1.13 15.14
CA ILE A 131 -25.23 0.56 16.30
C ILE A 131 -25.32 -0.96 16.14
N HIS A 132 -24.90 -1.70 17.17
CA HIS A 132 -25.00 -3.13 17.20
C HIS A 132 -25.83 -3.60 18.40
N LYS A 133 -26.68 -4.59 18.16
CA LYS A 133 -27.41 -5.26 19.24
C LYS A 133 -26.42 -6.07 20.08
N ILE A 134 -26.57 -5.94 21.40
CA ILE A 134 -25.77 -6.73 22.35
C ILE A 134 -26.67 -7.67 23.16
N GLN A 135 -26.09 -8.77 23.59
CA GLN A 135 -26.72 -9.74 24.51
C GLN A 135 -25.78 -9.98 25.70
N LYS A 136 -26.31 -9.91 26.90
CA LYS A 136 -25.57 -10.36 28.10
C LYS A 136 -25.42 -11.87 28.09
N ILE A 137 -24.28 -12.35 28.51
CA ILE A 137 -23.94 -13.77 28.60
C ILE A 137 -23.21 -14.05 29.90
N ASP A 138 -23.39 -15.25 30.46
CA ASP A 138 -22.77 -15.61 31.72
C ASP A 138 -21.28 -15.96 31.58
N LYS A 139 -20.90 -16.49 30.42
CA LYS A 139 -19.51 -16.87 30.15
C LYS A 139 -18.71 -15.68 29.63
N LEU A 140 -17.44 -15.67 30.01
CA LEU A 140 -16.49 -14.68 29.48
C LEU A 140 -16.32 -14.85 27.96
N ASN A 141 -16.44 -13.78 27.24
CA ASN A 141 -16.30 -13.70 25.78
C ASN A 141 -15.34 -12.56 25.38
N TYR A 142 -15.10 -12.41 24.09
CA TYR A 142 -14.36 -11.29 23.52
C TYR A 142 -15.27 -10.52 22.56
N ILE A 143 -15.19 -9.22 22.62
CA ILE A 143 -15.77 -8.30 21.62
C ILE A 143 -14.65 -7.53 20.94
N ASN A 144 -14.87 -7.17 19.69
CA ASN A 144 -13.94 -6.31 18.94
C ASN A 144 -14.42 -4.87 19.07
N LEU A 145 -13.51 -3.96 19.47
CA LEU A 145 -13.75 -2.51 19.51
C LEU A 145 -12.49 -1.79 19.03
N GLY A 146 -12.58 -1.12 17.87
CA GLY A 146 -11.44 -0.43 17.25
C GLY A 146 -10.29 -1.36 16.88
N GLY A 147 -10.59 -2.59 16.46
CA GLY A 147 -9.61 -3.62 16.13
C GLY A 147 -8.98 -4.34 17.35
N ILE A 148 -9.39 -3.97 18.58
CA ILE A 148 -8.85 -4.55 19.82
C ILE A 148 -9.86 -5.57 20.38
N LYS A 149 -9.36 -6.75 20.78
CA LYS A 149 -10.16 -7.75 21.48
C LYS A 149 -10.25 -7.42 22.96
N ILE A 150 -11.46 -7.16 23.44
CA ILE A 150 -11.76 -6.81 24.83
C ILE A 150 -12.53 -7.95 25.48
N LYS A 151 -12.08 -8.41 26.65
CA LYS A 151 -12.81 -9.40 27.47
C LYS A 151 -14.10 -8.77 28.00
N SER A 152 -15.22 -9.47 27.82
CA SER A 152 -16.53 -8.97 28.21
C SER A 152 -17.52 -10.11 28.51
N LYS A 153 -18.55 -9.81 29.29
CA LYS A 153 -19.72 -10.67 29.48
C LYS A 153 -20.88 -10.28 28.55
N ILE A 154 -20.55 -9.72 27.37
CA ILE A 154 -21.53 -9.45 26.32
C ILE A 154 -21.13 -10.14 25.04
N LYS A 155 -22.12 -10.41 24.19
CA LYS A 155 -21.96 -10.87 22.82
C LYS A 155 -22.57 -9.81 21.91
N VAL A 156 -21.84 -9.37 20.91
CA VAL A 156 -22.37 -8.52 19.83
C VAL A 156 -23.11 -9.41 18.84
N ILE A 157 -24.32 -9.03 18.47
CA ILE A 157 -25.14 -9.71 17.46
C ILE A 157 -24.99 -8.91 16.17
N SER A 158 -24.17 -9.42 15.27
CA SER A 158 -23.80 -8.76 14.01
C SER A 158 -23.60 -9.80 12.91
N HIS A 159 -23.72 -9.38 11.67
CA HIS A 159 -23.41 -10.19 10.47
C HIS A 159 -21.94 -10.07 10.04
N SER A 160 -21.16 -9.24 10.72
CA SER A 160 -19.74 -8.97 10.49
C SER A 160 -18.93 -9.32 11.73
N ASP A 161 -17.71 -8.77 11.83
CA ASP A 161 -16.86 -8.86 13.04
C ASP A 161 -17.44 -8.13 14.26
N GLY A 162 -18.48 -7.31 14.05
CA GLY A 162 -19.20 -6.58 15.09
C GLY A 162 -18.43 -5.39 15.67
N ASP A 163 -17.40 -4.90 15.02
CA ASP A 163 -16.63 -3.76 15.48
C ASP A 163 -17.33 -2.44 15.14
N VAL A 164 -18.21 -2.01 16.05
CA VAL A 164 -19.01 -0.79 15.89
C VAL A 164 -18.16 0.48 15.72
N ILE A 165 -16.96 0.51 16.30
CA ILE A 165 -16.05 1.67 16.17
C ILE A 165 -15.50 1.75 14.75
N LEU A 166 -14.98 0.63 14.22
CA LEU A 166 -14.44 0.63 12.85
C LEU A 166 -15.52 0.87 11.80
N HIS A 167 -16.74 0.40 12.02
CA HIS A 167 -17.87 0.70 11.13
C HIS A 167 -18.19 2.20 11.14
N ALA A 168 -18.34 2.82 12.32
CA ALA A 168 -18.61 4.24 12.42
C ALA A 168 -17.46 5.10 11.84
N VAL A 169 -16.20 4.73 12.07
CA VAL A 169 -15.05 5.41 11.46
C VAL A 169 -15.09 5.29 9.94
N THR A 170 -15.40 4.10 9.42
CA THR A 170 -15.52 3.89 7.96
C THR A 170 -16.61 4.79 7.37
N ASP A 171 -17.78 4.85 7.98
CA ASP A 171 -18.87 5.71 7.53
C ASP A 171 -18.52 7.20 7.62
N SER A 172 -17.79 7.63 8.65
CA SER A 172 -17.33 9.02 8.75
C SER A 172 -16.36 9.37 7.60
N ILE A 173 -15.46 8.47 7.24
CA ILE A 173 -14.54 8.66 6.11
C ILE A 173 -15.33 8.71 4.79
N LEU A 174 -16.21 7.75 4.56
CA LEU A 174 -17.06 7.72 3.36
C LEU A 174 -17.91 8.99 3.26
N GLY A 175 -18.54 9.43 4.35
CA GLY A 175 -19.32 10.66 4.41
C GLY A 175 -18.51 11.91 4.11
N SER A 176 -17.28 11.99 4.63
CA SER A 176 -16.35 13.11 4.34
C SER A 176 -15.99 13.20 2.85
N LEU A 177 -16.08 12.09 2.14
CA LEU A 177 -15.82 11.96 0.69
C LEU A 177 -17.08 12.08 -0.16
N SER A 178 -18.25 12.32 0.46
CA SER A 178 -19.58 12.31 -0.19
C SER A 178 -19.88 10.97 -0.88
N LEU A 179 -19.38 9.89 -0.30
CA LEU A 179 -19.65 8.52 -0.72
C LEU A 179 -20.84 7.94 0.07
N ARG A 180 -21.35 6.79 -0.37
CA ARG A 180 -22.41 6.05 0.32
C ARG A 180 -21.85 5.34 1.55
N ASP A 181 -22.71 4.79 2.39
CA ASP A 181 -22.39 4.07 3.62
C ASP A 181 -21.68 2.72 3.38
N ILE A 182 -21.14 2.16 4.45
CA ILE A 182 -20.43 0.88 4.45
C ILE A 182 -21.33 -0.26 3.96
N GLY A 183 -22.63 -0.24 4.25
CA GLY A 183 -23.59 -1.28 3.83
C GLY A 183 -23.76 -1.33 2.31
N THR A 184 -23.61 -0.20 1.62
CA THR A 184 -23.64 -0.15 0.15
C THR A 184 -22.42 -0.85 -0.46
N TYR A 185 -21.23 -0.69 0.13
CA TYR A 185 -19.98 -1.27 -0.37
C TYR A 185 -19.79 -2.72 0.08
N PHE A 186 -20.30 -3.09 1.25
CA PHE A 186 -20.19 -4.41 1.86
C PHE A 186 -21.57 -4.97 2.24
N PRO A 187 -22.45 -5.24 1.27
CA PRO A 187 -23.79 -5.71 1.56
C PRO A 187 -23.79 -7.11 2.18
N ASN A 188 -24.65 -7.32 3.19
CA ASN A 188 -24.73 -8.54 3.97
C ASN A 188 -25.16 -9.79 3.17
N ASN A 189 -25.68 -9.61 1.98
CA ASN A 189 -26.18 -10.68 1.09
C ASN A 189 -25.13 -11.21 0.12
N ARG A 190 -23.88 -10.80 0.18
CA ARG A 190 -22.81 -11.48 -0.55
C ARG A 190 -22.55 -12.82 0.13
N ILE A 191 -23.27 -13.84 -0.33
CA ILE A 191 -22.89 -15.23 -0.10
C ILE A 191 -21.48 -15.38 -0.68
N ASN A 192 -20.51 -15.59 0.21
CA ASN A 192 -19.16 -15.97 -0.21
C ASN A 192 -19.28 -17.28 -0.98
N LYS A 193 -19.20 -17.21 -2.28
CA LYS A 193 -18.95 -18.37 -3.15
C LYS A 193 -17.46 -18.54 -3.33
#